data_d7b21ca427bcee460c427d2322c7a1d9
#
_entry.id   d7b21ca427bcee460c427d2322c7a1d9
#
_cell.length_a   1.000
_cell.length_b   1.000
_cell.length_c   1.000
_cell.angle_alpha   90.00
_cell.angle_beta   90.00
_cell.angle_gamma   90.00
#
_symmetry.space_group_name_H-M   'P 1'
#
loop_
_entity.id
_entity.type
_entity.pdbx_description
1 polymer ?
#
loop_
_entity_poly.entity_id
_entity_poly.type
_entity_poly.pdbx_seq_one_letter_code
_entity_poly.pdbx_strand_id
1 'polypeptide(L)'
;MTGRMRDAARFGIIGVVTFAVVFWVVVSWLEIVARLMGRERLTFGEQPSWSLTLRSAVGAVPWLVGAGICVFAIVRRRWVPPVAFVASQVLCMAAFLAVIFVPPVVKDYASRTPFDSVRWKAENRRGAEGTRVRMVDDLLRRHQLVGMQRAHLEQLLGVPPSTPYFSEYDYVYWLGPERGAFSIDSEWLVVRCQEGVVVSADVVTD
;
A
#
# COMPACT_ATOMS: atom_id res chain seq x y z
N MET A 1 -30.32 14.41 -28.76
CA MET A 1 -29.16 14.23 -27.84
C MET A 1 -29.56 13.76 -26.43
N THR A 2 -30.71 14.11 -25.91
CA THR A 2 -31.15 13.80 -24.53
C THR A 2 -31.34 12.33 -24.18
N GLY A 3 -31.78 11.47 -25.11
CA GLY A 3 -31.97 10.02 -24.84
C GLY A 3 -30.65 9.27 -24.60
N ARG A 4 -29.64 9.49 -25.44
CA ARG A 4 -28.32 8.83 -25.29
C ARG A 4 -27.61 9.18 -23.98
N MET A 5 -27.73 10.42 -23.51
CA MET A 5 -27.13 10.85 -22.24
C MET A 5 -27.85 10.21 -21.04
N ARG A 6 -29.19 10.08 -21.08
CA ARG A 6 -29.94 9.38 -20.02
C ARG A 6 -29.58 7.90 -19.95
N ASP A 7 -29.42 7.24 -21.08
CA ASP A 7 -29.01 5.84 -21.12
C ASP A 7 -27.58 5.67 -20.57
N ALA A 8 -26.63 6.51 -20.97
CA ALA A 8 -25.27 6.49 -20.44
C ALA A 8 -25.23 6.67 -18.92
N ALA A 9 -26.01 7.62 -18.37
CA ALA A 9 -26.09 7.86 -16.94
C ALA A 9 -26.66 6.66 -16.17
N ARG A 10 -27.74 6.03 -16.69
CA ARG A 10 -28.35 4.84 -16.07
C ARG A 10 -27.37 3.67 -16.04
N PHE A 11 -26.65 3.41 -17.12
CA PHE A 11 -25.66 2.32 -17.18
C PHE A 11 -24.42 2.61 -16.36
N GLY A 12 -24.02 3.87 -16.24
CA GLY A 12 -22.97 4.28 -15.31
C GLY A 12 -23.37 3.99 -13.84
N ILE A 13 -24.59 4.31 -13.43
CA ILE A 13 -25.11 4.00 -12.10
C ILE A 13 -25.15 2.50 -11.84
N ILE A 14 -25.65 1.70 -12.80
CA ILE A 14 -25.64 0.23 -12.69
C ILE A 14 -24.22 -0.28 -12.49
N GLY A 15 -23.25 0.25 -13.23
CA GLY A 15 -21.85 -0.10 -13.07
C GLY A 15 -21.29 0.21 -11.67
N VAL A 16 -21.59 1.38 -11.13
CA VAL A 16 -21.16 1.75 -9.76
C VAL A 16 -21.76 0.81 -8.72
N VAL A 17 -23.07 0.54 -8.80
CA VAL A 17 -23.73 -0.40 -7.88
C VAL A 17 -23.14 -1.80 -7.99
N THR A 18 -22.89 -2.28 -9.21
CA THR A 18 -22.25 -3.57 -9.44
C THR A 18 -20.88 -3.64 -8.80
N PHE A 19 -20.06 -2.60 -8.98
CA PHE A 19 -18.74 -2.54 -8.35
C PHE A 19 -18.84 -2.61 -6.83
N ALA A 20 -19.72 -1.81 -6.22
CA ALA A 20 -19.88 -1.78 -4.76
C ALA A 20 -20.30 -3.14 -4.19
N VAL A 21 -21.21 -3.85 -4.86
CA VAL A 21 -21.65 -5.17 -4.43
C VAL A 21 -20.55 -6.21 -4.57
N VAL A 22 -19.82 -6.23 -5.71
CA VAL A 22 -18.69 -7.15 -5.92
C VAL A 22 -17.58 -6.88 -4.93
N PHE A 23 -17.24 -5.60 -4.70
CA PHE A 23 -16.27 -5.21 -3.70
C PHE A 23 -16.63 -5.74 -2.31
N TRP A 24 -17.87 -5.55 -1.88
CA TRP A 24 -18.34 -6.05 -0.60
C TRP A 24 -18.24 -7.58 -0.48
N VAL A 25 -18.57 -8.32 -1.56
CA VAL A 25 -18.38 -9.78 -1.63
C VAL A 25 -16.91 -10.17 -1.48
N VAL A 26 -16.01 -9.51 -2.22
CA VAL A 26 -14.56 -9.79 -2.17
C VAL A 26 -14.00 -9.55 -0.78
N VAL A 27 -14.34 -8.43 -0.14
CA VAL A 27 -13.90 -8.12 1.23
C VAL A 27 -14.40 -9.19 2.20
N SER A 28 -15.66 -9.62 2.07
CA SER A 28 -16.22 -10.69 2.91
C SER A 28 -15.50 -12.04 2.74
N TRP A 29 -15.06 -12.37 1.52
CA TRP A 29 -14.27 -13.56 1.25
C TRP A 29 -12.86 -13.45 1.82
N LEU A 30 -12.21 -12.30 1.72
CA LEU A 30 -10.88 -12.06 2.30
C LEU A 30 -10.89 -12.22 3.82
N GLU A 31 -11.95 -11.74 4.49
CA GLU A 31 -12.13 -11.97 5.93
C GLU A 31 -12.15 -13.45 6.30
N ILE A 32 -12.81 -14.27 5.50
CA ILE A 32 -12.93 -15.70 5.77
C ILE A 32 -11.60 -16.40 5.54
N VAL A 33 -10.92 -16.07 4.46
CA VAL A 33 -9.57 -16.59 4.20
C VAL A 33 -8.63 -16.21 5.36
N ALA A 34 -8.70 -14.96 5.84
CA ALA A 34 -7.90 -14.51 6.99
C ALA A 34 -8.21 -15.30 8.28
N ARG A 35 -9.50 -15.60 8.54
CA ARG A 35 -9.91 -16.45 9.68
C ARG A 35 -9.41 -17.89 9.53
N LEU A 36 -9.52 -18.49 8.34
CA LEU A 36 -9.03 -19.83 8.06
C LEU A 36 -7.52 -19.97 8.21
N MET A 37 -6.78 -18.87 7.97
CA MET A 37 -5.32 -18.78 8.16
C MET A 37 -4.92 -18.48 9.62
N GLY A 38 -5.85 -18.50 10.59
CA GLY A 38 -5.56 -18.25 12.01
C GLY A 38 -5.19 -16.80 12.36
N ARG A 39 -5.45 -15.86 11.47
CA ARG A 39 -5.27 -14.42 11.73
C ARG A 39 -6.52 -13.83 12.38
N GLU A 40 -6.62 -13.93 13.71
CA GLU A 40 -7.81 -13.59 14.51
C GLU A 40 -8.21 -12.11 14.57
N ARG A 41 -7.62 -11.20 13.80
CA ARG A 41 -7.80 -9.74 14.00
C ARG A 41 -8.54 -8.98 12.92
N LEU A 42 -9.42 -9.60 12.15
CA LEU A 42 -10.37 -8.83 11.35
C LEU A 42 -11.77 -8.99 11.96
N THR A 43 -12.07 -8.15 12.94
CA THR A 43 -13.34 -8.17 13.69
C THR A 43 -14.45 -7.48 12.91
N PHE A 44 -15.10 -8.21 12.02
CA PHE A 44 -16.45 -7.90 11.61
C PHE A 44 -17.32 -9.11 11.97
N GLY A 45 -17.99 -9.07 13.08
CA GLY A 45 -18.94 -10.03 13.66
C GLY A 45 -19.01 -11.46 13.12
N GLU A 46 -19.26 -12.45 13.95
CA GLU A 46 -19.46 -13.84 13.56
C GLU A 46 -20.59 -13.96 12.51
N GLN A 47 -20.24 -14.35 11.29
CA GLN A 47 -21.20 -14.54 10.21
C GLN A 47 -21.37 -16.04 9.93
N PRO A 48 -22.60 -16.54 9.88
CA PRO A 48 -22.84 -17.97 9.59
C PRO A 48 -22.41 -18.33 8.15
N SER A 49 -21.91 -19.55 7.95
CA SER A 49 -21.32 -20.04 6.70
C SER A 49 -22.25 -19.92 5.46
N TRP A 50 -23.57 -20.04 5.64
CA TRP A 50 -24.55 -19.89 4.57
C TRP A 50 -24.64 -18.45 4.02
N SER A 51 -24.22 -17.46 4.80
CA SER A 51 -24.22 -16.06 4.36
C SER A 51 -23.26 -15.80 3.22
N LEU A 52 -22.22 -16.62 3.07
CA LEU A 52 -21.22 -16.52 2.01
C LEU A 52 -21.75 -16.89 0.63
N THR A 53 -22.43 -18.05 0.57
CA THR A 53 -23.04 -18.51 -0.68
C THR A 53 -24.11 -17.53 -1.13
N LEU A 54 -24.91 -17.02 -0.20
CA LEU A 54 -25.90 -15.99 -0.50
C LEU A 54 -25.24 -14.67 -0.98
N ARG A 55 -24.18 -14.24 -0.33
CA ARG A 55 -23.43 -13.03 -0.72
C ARG A 55 -22.80 -13.17 -2.11
N SER A 56 -22.20 -14.32 -2.40
CA SER A 56 -21.62 -14.61 -3.71
C SER A 56 -22.69 -14.61 -4.82
N ALA A 57 -23.83 -15.23 -4.56
CA ALA A 57 -24.95 -15.25 -5.48
C ALA A 57 -25.52 -13.83 -5.72
N VAL A 58 -25.76 -13.08 -4.65
CA VAL A 58 -26.23 -11.68 -4.73
C VAL A 58 -25.21 -10.80 -5.45
N GLY A 59 -23.90 -11.02 -5.22
CA GLY A 59 -22.84 -10.31 -5.93
C GLY A 59 -22.77 -10.60 -7.42
N ALA A 60 -23.12 -11.82 -7.85
CA ALA A 60 -23.10 -12.21 -9.25
C ALA A 60 -24.28 -11.60 -10.06
N VAL A 61 -25.45 -11.41 -9.44
CA VAL A 61 -26.65 -10.92 -10.11
C VAL A 61 -26.44 -9.61 -10.89
N PRO A 62 -25.90 -8.53 -10.32
CA PRO A 62 -25.68 -7.29 -11.05
C PRO A 62 -24.75 -7.45 -12.26
N TRP A 63 -23.73 -8.34 -12.15
CA TRP A 63 -22.84 -8.64 -13.26
C TRP A 63 -23.54 -9.36 -14.39
N LEU A 64 -24.36 -10.36 -14.08
CA LEU A 64 -25.14 -11.10 -15.07
C LEU A 64 -26.15 -10.19 -15.77
N VAL A 65 -26.84 -9.34 -15.01
CA VAL A 65 -27.76 -8.33 -15.56
C VAL A 65 -27.00 -7.33 -16.44
N GLY A 66 -25.90 -6.79 -15.97
CA GLY A 66 -25.08 -5.85 -16.73
C GLY A 66 -24.53 -6.47 -18.01
N ALA A 67 -24.01 -7.69 -17.95
CA ALA A 67 -23.53 -8.43 -19.10
C ALA A 67 -24.66 -8.70 -20.09
N GLY A 68 -25.83 -9.15 -19.64
CA GLY A 68 -27.00 -9.39 -20.49
C GLY A 68 -27.46 -8.12 -21.23
N ILE A 69 -27.50 -6.98 -20.52
CA ILE A 69 -27.86 -5.70 -21.14
C ILE A 69 -26.76 -5.24 -22.12
N CYS A 70 -25.49 -5.48 -21.85
CA CYS A 70 -24.41 -5.18 -22.77
C CYS A 70 -24.52 -6.02 -24.06
N VAL A 71 -24.74 -7.34 -23.93
CA VAL A 71 -24.94 -8.23 -25.07
C VAL A 71 -26.14 -7.79 -25.91
N PHE A 72 -27.28 -7.51 -25.25
CA PHE A 72 -28.48 -7.03 -25.95
C PHE A 72 -28.24 -5.72 -26.70
N ALA A 73 -27.51 -4.78 -26.08
CA ALA A 73 -27.18 -3.49 -26.69
C ALA A 73 -26.22 -3.65 -27.88
N ILE A 74 -25.23 -4.56 -27.78
CA ILE A 74 -24.31 -4.87 -28.86
C ILE A 74 -25.07 -5.47 -30.07
N VAL A 75 -25.96 -6.45 -29.81
CA VAL A 75 -26.79 -7.07 -30.85
C VAL A 75 -27.65 -6.01 -31.53
N ARG A 76 -28.15 -5.03 -30.79
CA ARG A 76 -28.93 -3.90 -31.33
C ARG A 76 -28.07 -2.77 -31.90
N ARG A 77 -26.76 -2.96 -32.02
CA ARG A 77 -25.77 -1.95 -32.48
C ARG A 77 -25.79 -0.63 -31.64
N ARG A 78 -26.12 -0.71 -30.35
CA ARG A 78 -26.11 0.42 -29.41
C ARG A 78 -24.90 0.31 -28.49
N TRP A 79 -23.81 0.94 -28.85
CA TRP A 79 -22.53 0.88 -28.11
C TRP A 79 -22.45 1.73 -26.84
N VAL A 80 -23.32 2.74 -26.70
CA VAL A 80 -23.26 3.67 -25.54
C VAL A 80 -23.43 2.96 -24.19
N PRO A 81 -24.40 2.04 -23.99
CA PRO A 81 -24.54 1.34 -22.72
C PRO A 81 -23.34 0.48 -22.31
N PRO A 82 -22.77 -0.39 -23.17
CA PRO A 82 -21.59 -1.17 -22.82
C PRO A 82 -20.38 -0.30 -22.45
N VAL A 83 -20.12 0.75 -23.21
CA VAL A 83 -19.02 1.68 -22.96
C VAL A 83 -19.20 2.39 -21.59
N ALA A 84 -20.41 2.88 -21.30
CA ALA A 84 -20.70 3.53 -20.02
C ALA A 84 -20.54 2.58 -18.82
N PHE A 85 -20.95 1.30 -18.98
CA PHE A 85 -20.79 0.28 -17.96
C PHE A 85 -19.30 0.00 -17.69
N VAL A 86 -18.51 -0.28 -18.72
CA VAL A 86 -17.08 -0.55 -18.59
C VAL A 86 -16.34 0.66 -18.02
N ALA A 87 -16.64 1.86 -18.52
CA ALA A 87 -16.02 3.10 -18.02
C ALA A 87 -16.29 3.32 -16.54
N SER A 88 -17.51 3.01 -16.06
CA SER A 88 -17.83 3.11 -14.63
C SER A 88 -17.06 2.11 -13.79
N GLN A 89 -16.84 0.87 -14.26
CA GLN A 89 -16.02 -0.11 -13.55
C GLN A 89 -14.56 0.36 -13.42
N VAL A 90 -13.97 0.85 -14.50
CA VAL A 90 -12.61 1.38 -14.51
C VAL A 90 -12.48 2.56 -13.55
N LEU A 91 -13.45 3.50 -13.58
CA LEU A 91 -13.44 4.65 -12.69
C LEU A 91 -13.55 4.24 -11.20
N CYS A 92 -14.46 3.32 -10.88
CA CYS A 92 -14.61 2.81 -9.51
C CYS A 92 -13.35 2.07 -9.03
N MET A 93 -12.71 1.28 -9.89
CA MET A 93 -11.45 0.62 -9.57
C MET A 93 -10.33 1.64 -9.32
N ALA A 94 -10.20 2.64 -10.18
CA ALA A 94 -9.22 3.71 -10.01
C ALA A 94 -9.44 4.49 -8.72
N ALA A 95 -10.69 4.84 -8.39
CA ALA A 95 -11.04 5.51 -7.14
C ALA A 95 -10.72 4.63 -5.92
N PHE A 96 -11.03 3.34 -5.99
CA PHE A 96 -10.71 2.39 -4.91
C PHE A 96 -9.19 2.28 -4.68
N LEU A 97 -8.42 2.12 -5.74
CA LEU A 97 -6.96 2.10 -5.64
C LEU A 97 -6.42 3.43 -5.09
N ALA A 98 -6.96 4.56 -5.53
CA ALA A 98 -6.57 5.86 -5.01
C ALA A 98 -6.82 5.98 -3.49
N VAL A 99 -7.96 5.50 -2.99
CA VAL A 99 -8.27 5.53 -1.54
C VAL A 99 -7.31 4.66 -0.73
N ILE A 100 -6.83 3.54 -1.28
CA ILE A 100 -5.89 2.65 -0.58
C ILE A 100 -4.46 3.18 -0.63
N PHE A 101 -3.99 3.60 -1.80
CA PHE A 101 -2.57 3.89 -2.03
C PHE A 101 -2.18 5.35 -1.80
N VAL A 102 -3.09 6.30 -2.05
CA VAL A 102 -2.75 7.73 -1.93
C VAL A 102 -2.54 8.18 -0.48
N PRO A 103 -3.43 7.85 0.49
CA PRO A 103 -3.27 8.33 1.86
C PRO A 103 -1.97 7.89 2.53
N PRO A 104 -1.51 6.62 2.45
CA PRO A 104 -0.21 6.22 3.00
C PRO A 104 0.95 7.01 2.39
N VAL A 105 1.00 7.13 1.07
CA VAL A 105 2.06 7.88 0.37
C VAL A 105 2.07 9.35 0.80
N VAL A 106 0.90 9.98 0.87
CA VAL A 106 0.78 11.39 1.32
C VAL A 106 1.21 11.53 2.78
N LYS A 107 0.82 10.59 3.65
CA LYS A 107 1.22 10.57 5.06
C LYS A 107 2.73 10.42 5.19
N ASP A 108 3.35 9.49 4.46
CA ASP A 108 4.80 9.28 4.50
C ASP A 108 5.54 10.53 4.05
N TYR A 109 5.10 11.15 2.93
CA TYR A 109 5.69 12.39 2.45
C TYR A 109 5.52 13.54 3.45
N ALA A 110 4.33 13.71 4.03
CA ALA A 110 4.04 14.78 4.99
C ALA A 110 4.74 14.57 6.35
N SER A 111 5.10 13.32 6.69
CA SER A 111 5.78 12.98 7.94
C SER A 111 7.30 13.17 7.90
N ARG A 112 7.88 13.49 6.74
CA ARG A 112 9.32 13.72 6.58
C ARG A 112 9.79 14.87 7.47
N THR A 113 10.88 14.65 8.17
CA THR A 113 11.48 15.63 9.08
C THR A 113 12.94 15.86 8.74
N PRO A 114 13.49 17.07 9.00
CA PRO A 114 14.90 17.29 8.87
C PRO A 114 15.72 16.32 9.73
N PHE A 115 16.89 15.94 9.23
CA PHE A 115 17.82 15.10 9.96
C PHE A 115 18.33 15.81 11.20
N ASP A 116 18.28 15.11 12.33
CA ASP A 116 18.83 15.53 13.62
C ASP A 116 19.60 14.35 14.24
N SER A 117 20.90 14.51 14.42
CA SER A 117 21.81 13.47 14.93
C SER A 117 21.45 13.02 16.35
N VAL A 118 20.96 13.93 17.20
CA VAL A 118 20.59 13.59 18.59
C VAL A 118 19.36 12.70 18.60
N ARG A 119 18.32 13.10 17.85
CA ARG A 119 17.09 12.31 17.70
C ARG A 119 17.36 10.98 17.01
N TRP A 120 18.20 10.95 15.97
CA TRP A 120 18.60 9.74 15.30
C TRP A 120 19.25 8.72 16.24
N LYS A 121 20.19 9.17 17.08
CA LYS A 121 20.90 8.31 18.05
C LYS A 121 20.00 7.89 19.22
N ALA A 122 19.03 8.71 19.60
CA ALA A 122 18.08 8.38 20.66
C ALA A 122 17.19 7.17 20.29
N GLU A 123 16.92 6.94 19.01
CA GLU A 123 16.12 5.81 18.53
C GLU A 123 16.98 4.54 18.34
N ASN A 124 17.41 3.98 19.45
CA ASN A 124 18.36 2.87 19.44
C ASN A 124 17.71 1.48 19.58
N ARG A 125 16.36 1.37 19.51
CA ARG A 125 15.64 0.11 19.73
C ARG A 125 14.70 -0.22 18.57
N ARG A 126 14.76 -1.47 18.12
CA ARG A 126 13.74 -2.06 17.26
C ARG A 126 12.39 -2.00 17.98
N GLY A 127 11.39 -1.39 17.39
CA GLY A 127 10.07 -1.15 17.99
C GLY A 127 9.85 0.27 18.51
N ALA A 128 10.83 1.17 18.36
CA ALA A 128 10.63 2.60 18.49
C ALA A 128 9.73 3.14 17.38
N GLU A 129 9.33 4.40 17.46
CA GLU A 129 8.30 5.00 16.60
C GLU A 129 8.66 5.15 15.11
N GLY A 130 9.81 4.62 14.66
CA GLY A 130 10.28 4.76 13.27
C GLY A 130 10.56 6.21 12.88
N THR A 131 11.20 6.97 13.77
CA THR A 131 11.54 8.37 13.47
C THR A 131 12.69 8.46 12.47
N ARG A 132 13.58 7.47 12.43
CA ARG A 132 14.71 7.41 11.47
C ARG A 132 14.23 7.35 10.02
N VAL A 133 13.16 6.60 9.73
CA VAL A 133 12.61 6.51 8.37
C VAL A 133 12.12 7.86 7.85
N ARG A 134 11.70 8.75 8.76
CA ARG A 134 11.27 10.11 8.40
C ARG A 134 12.44 11.06 8.15
N MET A 135 13.62 10.74 8.67
CA MET A 135 14.84 11.58 8.60
C MET A 135 15.82 11.09 7.53
N VAL A 136 15.76 9.82 7.12
CA VAL A 136 16.79 9.21 6.25
C VAL A 136 16.92 9.91 4.91
N ASP A 137 15.82 10.35 4.30
CA ASP A 137 15.87 11.06 3.01
C ASP A 137 16.61 12.40 3.13
N ASP A 138 16.43 13.11 4.24
CA ASP A 138 17.12 14.37 4.51
C ASP A 138 18.58 14.14 4.87
N LEU A 139 18.88 13.07 5.63
CA LEU A 139 20.23 12.62 5.92
C LEU A 139 21.02 12.40 4.62
N LEU A 140 20.50 11.54 3.73
CA LEU A 140 21.18 11.17 2.48
C LEU A 140 21.32 12.35 1.51
N ARG A 141 20.40 13.29 1.56
CA ARG A 141 20.46 14.51 0.74
C ARG A 141 21.48 15.52 1.24
N ARG A 142 21.60 15.70 2.56
CA ARG A 142 22.47 16.71 3.18
C ARG A 142 23.88 16.24 3.45
N HIS A 143 24.04 14.95 3.69
CA HIS A 143 25.32 14.33 4.03
C HIS A 143 25.72 13.31 2.98
N GLN A 144 26.82 13.56 2.31
CA GLN A 144 27.43 12.57 1.44
C GLN A 144 28.10 11.51 2.31
N LEU A 145 27.40 10.41 2.57
CA LEU A 145 27.93 9.34 3.42
C LEU A 145 29.09 8.60 2.75
N VAL A 146 29.00 8.31 1.45
CA VAL A 146 30.06 7.67 0.68
C VAL A 146 31.30 8.59 0.64
N GLY A 147 32.45 8.05 0.99
CA GLY A 147 33.70 8.80 1.14
C GLY A 147 33.92 9.37 2.56
N MET A 148 32.91 9.26 3.47
CA MET A 148 33.04 9.72 4.85
C MET A 148 33.96 8.78 5.65
N GLN A 149 34.79 9.35 6.53
CA GLN A 149 35.56 8.59 7.50
C GLN A 149 34.64 7.85 8.49
N ARG A 150 34.96 6.61 8.85
CA ARG A 150 34.23 5.78 9.80
C ARG A 150 33.94 6.51 11.12
N ALA A 151 34.97 7.15 11.67
CA ALA A 151 34.83 7.92 12.94
C ALA A 151 33.80 9.06 12.82
N HIS A 152 33.74 9.72 11.67
CA HIS A 152 32.76 10.77 11.42
C HIS A 152 31.34 10.21 11.25
N LEU A 153 31.19 9.06 10.56
CA LEU A 153 29.90 8.35 10.48
C LEU A 153 29.40 7.99 11.88
N GLU A 154 30.26 7.41 12.72
CA GLU A 154 29.91 7.05 14.11
C GLU A 154 29.58 8.29 14.97
N GLN A 155 30.27 9.39 14.76
CA GLN A 155 29.94 10.66 15.41
C GLN A 155 28.58 11.20 14.96
N LEU A 156 28.23 11.05 13.67
CA LEU A 156 26.99 11.54 13.08
C LEU A 156 25.78 10.65 13.44
N LEU A 157 25.91 9.33 13.26
CA LEU A 157 24.80 8.38 13.37
C LEU A 157 24.84 7.51 14.64
N GLY A 158 25.97 7.48 15.35
CA GLY A 158 26.23 6.53 16.44
C GLY A 158 26.51 5.13 15.93
N VAL A 159 26.88 4.23 16.86
CA VAL A 159 27.05 2.80 16.55
C VAL A 159 25.69 2.11 16.73
N PRO A 160 25.17 1.43 15.70
CA PRO A 160 23.90 0.72 15.83
C PRO A 160 24.04 -0.51 16.73
N PRO A 161 22.96 -0.99 17.35
CA PRO A 161 22.98 -2.27 18.06
C PRO A 161 23.21 -3.42 17.06
N SER A 162 23.86 -4.48 17.56
CA SER A 162 24.08 -5.69 16.75
C SER A 162 22.74 -6.32 16.30
N THR A 163 22.68 -6.76 15.06
CA THR A 163 21.51 -7.42 14.46
C THR A 163 21.95 -8.59 13.57
N PRO A 164 21.15 -9.66 13.46
CA PRO A 164 21.42 -10.74 12.49
C PRO A 164 21.06 -10.35 11.05
N TYR A 165 20.31 -9.25 10.84
CA TYR A 165 19.94 -8.78 9.50
C TYR A 165 21.12 -8.11 8.83
N PHE A 166 21.33 -8.40 7.52
CA PHE A 166 22.34 -7.76 6.69
C PHE A 166 23.76 -7.82 7.30
N SER A 167 24.13 -8.98 7.84
CA SER A 167 25.41 -9.21 8.55
C SER A 167 26.66 -8.98 7.71
N GLU A 168 26.53 -8.87 6.39
CA GLU A 168 27.59 -8.56 5.45
C GLU A 168 27.96 -7.06 5.40
N TYR A 169 27.22 -6.19 6.11
CA TYR A 169 27.48 -4.76 6.23
C TYR A 169 28.11 -4.41 7.59
N ASP A 170 28.92 -3.37 7.61
CA ASP A 170 29.61 -2.91 8.85
C ASP A 170 28.66 -2.20 9.81
N TYR A 171 27.68 -1.46 9.27
CA TYR A 171 26.66 -0.77 10.06
C TYR A 171 25.27 -1.03 9.47
N VAL A 172 24.35 -1.39 10.35
CA VAL A 172 22.97 -1.70 9.99
C VAL A 172 22.04 -0.92 10.93
N TYR A 173 21.43 0.15 10.44
CA TYR A 173 20.52 0.98 11.21
C TYR A 173 19.09 0.63 10.84
N TRP A 174 18.32 0.12 11.79
CA TRP A 174 16.89 0.00 11.61
C TRP A 174 16.25 1.39 11.51
N LEU A 175 15.50 1.64 10.45
CA LEU A 175 14.84 2.92 10.19
C LEU A 175 13.41 2.96 10.72
N GLY A 176 12.70 1.86 10.59
CA GLY A 176 11.30 1.74 10.94
C GLY A 176 10.56 0.76 10.05
N PRO A 177 9.22 0.66 10.21
CA PRO A 177 8.38 -0.05 9.27
C PRO A 177 8.54 0.52 7.85
N GLU A 178 8.47 -0.34 6.84
CA GLU A 178 8.51 0.04 5.43
C GLU A 178 7.49 1.13 5.12
N ARG A 179 7.90 2.11 4.33
CA ARG A 179 7.01 3.17 3.84
C ARG A 179 6.11 2.63 2.74
N GLY A 180 4.86 3.05 2.72
CA GLY A 180 3.90 2.67 1.69
C GLY A 180 2.59 2.13 2.24
N ALA A 181 1.80 1.51 1.34
CA ALA A 181 0.44 1.09 1.68
C ALA A 181 0.37 -0.17 2.55
N PHE A 182 1.37 -1.03 2.52
CA PHE A 182 1.31 -2.35 3.14
C PHE A 182 2.32 -2.59 4.26
N SER A 183 3.31 -1.72 4.48
CA SER A 183 4.28 -1.73 5.61
C SER A 183 4.48 -3.10 6.30
N ILE A 184 4.76 -4.15 5.51
CA ILE A 184 4.88 -5.53 6.01
C ILE A 184 6.29 -5.76 6.53
N ASP A 185 7.27 -5.18 5.85
CA ASP A 185 8.69 -5.31 6.09
C ASP A 185 9.25 -4.12 6.87
N SER A 186 10.55 -4.11 7.13
CA SER A 186 11.23 -2.97 7.74
C SER A 186 12.23 -2.35 6.77
N GLU A 187 12.41 -1.02 6.86
CA GLU A 187 13.48 -0.32 6.15
C GLU A 187 14.73 -0.22 7.02
N TRP A 188 15.88 -0.37 6.38
CA TRP A 188 17.20 -0.36 6.98
C TRP A 188 18.16 0.51 6.19
N LEU A 189 18.99 1.31 6.87
CA LEU A 189 20.14 1.93 6.27
C LEU A 189 21.35 1.01 6.51
N VAL A 190 21.90 0.46 5.44
CA VAL A 190 23.08 -0.41 5.49
C VAL A 190 24.29 0.33 4.95
N VAL A 191 25.42 0.21 5.65
CA VAL A 191 26.67 0.91 5.31
C VAL A 191 27.81 -0.06 5.28
N ARG A 192 28.64 0.02 4.24
CA ARG A 192 29.89 -0.76 4.10
C ARG A 192 31.07 0.18 4.13
N CYS A 193 32.10 -0.22 4.85
CA CYS A 193 33.35 0.53 4.96
C CYS A 193 34.52 -0.31 4.43
N GLN A 194 35.48 0.35 3.79
CA GLN A 194 36.78 -0.24 3.43
C GLN A 194 37.87 0.71 3.87
N GLU A 195 38.92 0.20 4.51
CA GLU A 195 40.06 0.98 4.99
C GLU A 195 39.67 2.20 5.85
N GLY A 196 38.57 2.07 6.63
CA GLY A 196 38.06 3.13 7.48
C GLY A 196 37.24 4.23 6.78
N VAL A 197 36.90 4.01 5.50
CA VAL A 197 36.09 4.95 4.69
C VAL A 197 34.81 4.26 4.25
N VAL A 198 33.69 4.97 4.26
CA VAL A 198 32.39 4.49 3.75
C VAL A 198 32.46 4.33 2.23
N VAL A 199 32.22 3.13 1.72
CA VAL A 199 32.20 2.82 0.29
C VAL A 199 30.79 2.63 -0.29
N SER A 200 29.82 2.26 0.55
CA SER A 200 28.39 2.27 0.17
C SER A 200 27.49 2.60 1.35
N ALA A 201 26.35 3.21 1.06
CA ALA A 201 25.30 3.53 2.03
C ALA A 201 23.95 3.49 1.29
N ASP A 202 23.15 2.46 1.57
CA ASP A 202 21.94 2.15 0.84
C ASP A 202 20.76 1.93 1.80
N VAL A 203 19.54 2.25 1.36
CA VAL A 203 18.32 1.90 2.08
C VAL A 203 17.75 0.63 1.46
N VAL A 204 17.55 -0.39 2.30
CA VAL A 204 17.08 -1.72 1.90
C VAL A 204 15.89 -2.16 2.75
N THR A 205 15.13 -3.13 2.28
CA THR A 205 14.02 -3.78 3.01
C THR A 205 14.33 -5.25 3.28
N ASP A 206 13.84 -5.81 4.39
CA ASP A 206 13.98 -7.23 4.76
C ASP A 206 12.79 -8.09 4.33
#